data_c19feefe317f77c238ea8a9dceb53148
#
_entry.id   c19feefe317f77c238ea8a9dceb53148
#
_cell.length_a   1.000
_cell.length_b   1.000
_cell.length_c   1.000
_cell.angle_alpha   90.00
_cell.angle_beta   90.00
_cell.angle_gamma   90.00
#
_symmetry.space_group_name_H-M   'P 1'
#
loop_
_entity.id
_entity.type
_entity.pdbx_description
1 polymer ?
#
loop_
_entity_poly.entity_id
_entity_poly.type
_entity_poly.pdbx_seq_one_letter_code
_entity_poly.pdbx_strand_id
1 'polypeptide(L)'
;IDLSKKLFGAEHANVQSTSGVIANLATFFALSKPGDRIMSINVPEGGHISHAGVSAAGVRGLQISSVPMDSEMMNVDIDKTVDKIRRLEPKVIVLGGSLFLFPHPVKEVADAAKEVGARVMYDGAHVLGLNAGKQFQDPIAEGADVVTGSTHKTFPGPQGGIILCKEELGKKIDNC
;
A
#
# COMPACT_ATOMS: atom_id res chain seq x y z
N ILE A 1 18.44 3.59 -5.68
CA ILE A 1 17.56 4.67 -5.16
C ILE A 1 17.19 5.62 -6.29
N ASP A 2 18.13 6.35 -6.90
CA ASP A 2 17.85 7.39 -7.89
C ASP A 2 17.11 6.87 -9.13
N LEU A 3 17.49 5.68 -9.63
CA LEU A 3 16.77 5.03 -10.73
C LEU A 3 15.34 4.69 -10.34
N SER A 4 15.11 4.22 -9.12
CA SER A 4 13.77 3.92 -8.62
C SER A 4 12.91 5.17 -8.51
N LYS A 5 13.46 6.25 -7.95
CA LYS A 5 12.78 7.55 -7.89
C LYS A 5 12.39 8.04 -9.29
N LYS A 6 13.33 7.99 -10.23
CA LYS A 6 13.09 8.42 -11.61
C LYS A 6 12.06 7.55 -12.34
N LEU A 7 12.11 6.24 -12.16
CA LEU A 7 11.25 5.28 -12.85
C LEU A 7 9.80 5.42 -12.41
N PHE A 8 9.57 5.57 -11.10
CA PHE A 8 8.24 5.59 -10.51
C PHE A 8 7.72 7.00 -10.19
N GLY A 9 8.52 8.05 -10.41
CA GLY A 9 8.14 9.42 -10.05
C GLY A 9 8.05 9.66 -8.53
N ALA A 10 8.75 8.84 -7.73
CA ALA A 10 8.74 8.96 -6.27
C ALA A 10 9.72 10.02 -5.77
N GLU A 11 9.37 10.69 -4.68
CA GLU A 11 10.24 11.68 -4.04
C GLU A 11 11.38 11.01 -3.25
N HIS A 12 11.08 9.86 -2.61
CA HIS A 12 12.03 9.03 -1.86
C HIS A 12 11.86 7.55 -2.21
N ALA A 13 12.95 6.79 -2.11
CA ALA A 13 12.95 5.34 -2.32
C ALA A 13 13.91 4.62 -1.36
N ASN A 14 13.43 3.52 -0.76
CA ASN A 14 14.24 2.58 0.01
C ASN A 14 14.23 1.21 -0.69
N VAL A 15 15.41 0.63 -0.90
CA VAL A 15 15.62 -0.64 -1.62
C VAL A 15 16.34 -1.68 -0.74
N GLN A 16 16.35 -1.49 0.57
CA GLN A 16 17.05 -2.36 1.51
C GLN A 16 16.22 -3.57 1.96
N SER A 17 14.90 -3.51 1.76
CA SER A 17 14.01 -4.61 2.14
C SER A 17 14.33 -5.89 1.37
N THR A 18 14.42 -7.02 2.09
CA THR A 18 14.73 -8.33 1.48
C THR A 18 13.54 -8.99 0.78
N SER A 19 12.35 -8.44 0.96
CA SER A 19 11.11 -8.90 0.30
C SER A 19 10.00 -7.83 0.37
N GLY A 20 8.92 -8.02 -0.40
CA GLY A 20 7.73 -7.18 -0.30
C GLY A 20 7.08 -7.22 1.08
N VAL A 21 7.09 -8.37 1.76
CA VAL A 21 6.56 -8.49 3.14
C VAL A 21 7.37 -7.64 4.11
N ILE A 22 8.69 -7.61 3.98
CA ILE A 22 9.56 -6.75 4.82
C ILE A 22 9.34 -5.28 4.47
N ALA A 23 9.13 -4.95 3.20
CA ALA A 23 8.75 -3.59 2.79
C ALA A 23 7.43 -3.15 3.43
N ASN A 24 6.42 -4.04 3.46
CA ASN A 24 5.15 -3.79 4.14
C ASN A 24 5.33 -3.63 5.65
N LEU A 25 6.14 -4.49 6.28
CA LEU A 25 6.41 -4.41 7.71
C LEU A 25 7.10 -3.10 8.08
N ALA A 26 8.16 -2.70 7.37
CA ALA A 26 8.84 -1.43 7.55
C ALA A 26 7.87 -0.24 7.40
N THR A 27 7.01 -0.28 6.39
CA THR A 27 5.98 0.75 6.18
C THR A 27 5.01 0.81 7.37
N PHE A 28 4.54 -0.32 7.89
CA PHE A 28 3.68 -0.32 9.07
C PHE A 28 4.41 0.23 10.31
N PHE A 29 5.69 -0.08 10.49
CA PHE A 29 6.48 0.49 11.59
C PHE A 29 6.64 2.00 11.47
N ALA A 30 6.84 2.51 10.26
CA ALA A 30 7.01 3.94 10.00
C ALA A 30 5.72 4.76 10.18
N LEU A 31 4.55 4.17 9.83
CA LEU A 31 3.28 4.90 9.73
C LEU A 31 2.32 4.67 10.91
N SER A 32 2.57 3.67 11.76
CA SER A 32 1.62 3.28 12.81
C SER A 32 2.31 2.86 14.11
N LYS A 33 1.51 2.72 15.17
CA LYS A 33 1.89 2.19 16.47
C LYS A 33 1.06 0.95 16.80
N PRO A 34 1.52 0.07 17.71
CA PRO A 34 0.68 -1.01 18.23
C PRO A 34 -0.68 -0.49 18.72
N GLY A 35 -1.75 -1.17 18.36
CA GLY A 35 -3.13 -0.76 18.66
C GLY A 35 -3.78 0.17 17.65
N ASP A 36 -3.01 0.78 16.75
CA ASP A 36 -3.58 1.61 15.68
C ASP A 36 -4.43 0.77 14.73
N ARG A 37 -5.47 1.38 14.17
CA ARG A 37 -6.34 0.75 13.18
C ARG A 37 -5.84 1.01 11.78
N ILE A 38 -5.86 -0.05 10.97
CA ILE A 38 -5.68 0.04 9.52
C ILE A 38 -6.91 -0.51 8.80
N MET A 39 -7.08 -0.10 7.54
CA MET A 39 -8.02 -0.75 6.62
C MET A 39 -7.21 -1.44 5.53
N SER A 40 -7.57 -2.68 5.18
CA SER A 40 -6.94 -3.43 4.10
C SER A 40 -7.93 -4.34 3.40
N ILE A 41 -7.65 -4.71 2.16
CA ILE A 41 -8.44 -5.69 1.40
C ILE A 41 -8.24 -7.07 2.05
N ASN A 42 -9.32 -7.80 2.29
CA ASN A 42 -9.25 -9.15 2.84
C ASN A 42 -8.56 -10.13 1.88
N VAL A 43 -7.90 -11.15 2.41
CA VAL A 43 -7.21 -12.16 1.59
C VAL A 43 -8.14 -12.85 0.58
N PRO A 44 -9.36 -13.29 0.95
CA PRO A 44 -10.28 -13.88 -0.03
C PRO A 44 -10.75 -12.93 -1.15
N GLU A 45 -10.62 -11.62 -0.93
CA GLU A 45 -10.98 -10.56 -1.87
C GLU A 45 -9.78 -10.03 -2.68
N GLY A 46 -8.63 -10.73 -2.62
CA GLY A 46 -7.42 -10.39 -3.37
C GLY A 46 -6.34 -9.67 -2.56
N GLY A 47 -6.56 -9.37 -1.29
CA GLY A 47 -5.57 -8.79 -0.39
C GLY A 47 -4.39 -9.71 -0.13
N HIS A 48 -3.25 -9.14 0.25
CA HIS A 48 -2.07 -9.92 0.59
C HIS A 48 -2.05 -10.29 2.07
N ILE A 49 -1.56 -11.49 2.39
CA ILE A 49 -1.53 -12.01 3.76
C ILE A 49 -0.72 -11.13 4.73
N SER A 50 0.25 -10.36 4.25
CA SER A 50 1.01 -9.41 5.09
C SER A 50 0.14 -8.29 5.68
N HIS A 51 -1.02 -8.02 5.09
CA HIS A 51 -1.97 -7.03 5.60
C HIS A 51 -2.93 -7.64 6.65
N ALA A 52 -2.87 -8.94 6.87
CA ALA A 52 -3.70 -9.66 7.82
C ALA A 52 -3.02 -9.83 9.20
N GLY A 53 -3.83 -10.14 10.22
CA GLY A 53 -3.36 -10.29 11.60
C GLY A 53 -2.39 -11.45 11.86
N VAL A 54 -2.29 -12.38 10.92
CA VAL A 54 -1.38 -13.53 11.00
C VAL A 54 0.03 -13.25 10.45
N SER A 55 0.27 -12.05 9.92
CA SER A 55 1.55 -11.68 9.29
C SER A 55 1.99 -10.27 9.69
N ALA A 56 2.58 -9.46 8.79
CA ALA A 56 3.24 -8.21 9.10
C ALA A 56 2.36 -7.22 9.90
N ALA A 57 1.09 -7.07 9.54
CA ALA A 57 0.16 -6.21 10.29
C ALA A 57 -0.05 -6.72 11.73
N GLY A 58 -0.17 -8.04 11.93
CA GLY A 58 -0.27 -8.64 13.26
C GLY A 58 1.03 -8.54 14.07
N VAL A 59 2.20 -8.72 13.43
CA VAL A 59 3.50 -8.51 14.06
C VAL A 59 3.63 -7.07 14.59
N ARG A 60 3.09 -6.10 13.85
CA ARG A 60 3.03 -4.71 14.31
C ARG A 60 1.99 -4.48 15.41
N GLY A 61 1.10 -5.41 15.65
CA GLY A 61 0.02 -5.29 16.66
C GLY A 61 -1.12 -4.37 16.21
N LEU A 62 -1.45 -4.38 14.92
CA LEU A 62 -2.48 -3.49 14.34
C LEU A 62 -3.88 -4.10 14.45
N GLN A 63 -4.87 -3.23 14.61
CA GLN A 63 -6.28 -3.58 14.47
C GLN A 63 -6.68 -3.46 13.00
N ILE A 64 -7.18 -4.55 12.41
CA ILE A 64 -7.47 -4.61 10.99
C ILE A 64 -8.96 -4.54 10.74
N SER A 65 -9.37 -3.66 9.85
CA SER A 65 -10.72 -3.55 9.30
C SER A 65 -10.66 -3.76 7.79
N SER A 66 -11.64 -4.46 7.21
CA SER A 66 -11.68 -4.68 5.77
C SER A 66 -11.97 -3.39 5.00
N VAL A 67 -11.36 -3.23 3.84
CA VAL A 67 -11.82 -2.31 2.80
C VAL A 67 -13.04 -2.96 2.14
N PRO A 68 -14.19 -2.28 2.01
CA PRO A 68 -15.36 -2.81 1.30
C PRO A 68 -15.06 -3.08 -0.17
N MET A 69 -15.49 -4.25 -0.64
CA MET A 69 -15.35 -4.65 -2.04
C MET A 69 -16.72 -4.77 -2.72
N ASP A 70 -16.78 -4.42 -3.98
CA ASP A 70 -17.90 -4.70 -4.87
C ASP A 70 -17.58 -5.97 -5.66
N SER A 71 -18.35 -7.05 -5.41
CA SER A 71 -18.12 -8.35 -6.02
C SER A 71 -18.53 -8.39 -7.51
N GLU A 72 -19.45 -7.53 -7.95
CA GLU A 72 -19.87 -7.46 -9.35
C GLU A 72 -18.82 -6.73 -10.17
N MET A 73 -18.32 -5.61 -9.65
CA MET A 73 -17.25 -4.83 -10.28
C MET A 73 -15.85 -5.44 -10.04
N MET A 74 -15.72 -6.42 -9.16
CA MET A 74 -14.44 -7.00 -8.72
C MET A 74 -13.40 -5.93 -8.33
N ASN A 75 -13.86 -4.89 -7.63
CA ASN A 75 -13.03 -3.74 -7.23
C ASN A 75 -13.50 -3.19 -5.88
N VAL A 76 -12.81 -2.18 -5.39
CA VAL A 76 -13.16 -1.47 -4.16
C VAL A 76 -14.48 -0.72 -4.35
N ASP A 77 -15.42 -0.91 -3.42
CA ASP A 77 -16.63 -0.12 -3.31
C ASP A 77 -16.27 1.26 -2.75
N ILE A 78 -16.24 2.27 -3.61
CA ILE A 78 -15.76 3.62 -3.29
C ILE A 78 -16.62 4.24 -2.20
N ASP A 79 -17.93 4.28 -2.37
CA ASP A 79 -18.82 4.96 -1.45
C ASP A 79 -18.76 4.37 -0.04
N LYS A 80 -18.87 3.05 0.06
CA LYS A 80 -18.76 2.36 1.35
C LYS A 80 -17.36 2.50 1.96
N THR A 81 -16.31 2.56 1.14
CA THR A 81 -14.94 2.75 1.64
C THR A 81 -14.75 4.15 2.21
N VAL A 82 -15.19 5.18 1.50
CA VAL A 82 -15.12 6.59 1.95
C VAL A 82 -15.89 6.77 3.28
N ASP A 83 -17.14 6.27 3.35
CA ASP A 83 -17.92 6.32 4.57
C ASP A 83 -17.25 5.58 5.73
N LYS A 84 -16.63 4.43 5.46
CA LYS A 84 -15.92 3.65 6.46
C LYS A 84 -14.64 4.35 6.94
N ILE A 85 -13.91 5.02 6.05
CA ILE A 85 -12.74 5.84 6.40
C ILE A 85 -13.15 6.96 7.36
N ARG A 86 -14.17 7.72 7.04
CA ARG A 86 -14.68 8.81 7.89
C ARG A 86 -15.13 8.33 9.26
N ARG A 87 -15.78 7.17 9.32
CA ARG A 87 -16.30 6.59 10.57
C ARG A 87 -15.21 6.00 11.46
N LEU A 88 -14.21 5.35 10.87
CA LEU A 88 -13.20 4.59 11.61
C LEU A 88 -11.90 5.35 11.85
N GLU A 89 -11.65 6.40 11.09
CA GLU A 89 -10.44 7.22 11.13
C GLU A 89 -9.15 6.37 11.21
N PRO A 90 -8.91 5.45 10.25
CA PRO A 90 -7.77 4.56 10.31
C PRO A 90 -6.46 5.35 10.20
N LYS A 91 -5.36 4.80 10.67
CA LYS A 91 -4.02 5.38 10.48
C LYS A 91 -3.48 5.14 9.07
N VAL A 92 -3.76 3.96 8.52
CA VAL A 92 -3.31 3.56 7.18
C VAL A 92 -4.44 2.85 6.46
N ILE A 93 -4.65 3.20 5.20
CA ILE A 93 -5.50 2.44 4.27
C ILE A 93 -4.56 1.75 3.28
N VAL A 94 -4.67 0.43 3.17
CA VAL A 94 -3.86 -0.39 2.27
C VAL A 94 -4.69 -0.81 1.08
N LEU A 95 -4.30 -0.34 -0.09
CA LEU A 95 -4.81 -0.76 -1.40
C LEU A 95 -3.75 -1.64 -2.11
N GLY A 96 -4.11 -2.21 -3.25
CA GLY A 96 -3.28 -3.22 -3.90
C GLY A 96 -3.38 -4.56 -3.18
N GLY A 97 -2.53 -5.50 -3.54
CA GLY A 97 -2.55 -6.85 -2.95
C GLY A 97 -2.02 -7.92 -3.90
N SER A 98 -2.53 -9.15 -3.75
CA SER A 98 -2.06 -10.32 -4.50
C SER A 98 -2.83 -10.56 -5.80
N LEU A 99 -4.13 -10.33 -5.79
CA LEU A 99 -5.03 -10.63 -6.91
C LEU A 99 -6.02 -9.48 -7.11
N PHE A 100 -5.85 -8.71 -8.15
CA PHE A 100 -6.81 -7.70 -8.60
C PHE A 100 -6.61 -7.44 -10.10
N LEU A 101 -7.72 -7.24 -10.81
CA LEU A 101 -7.73 -7.16 -12.27
C LEU A 101 -7.78 -5.70 -12.76
N PHE A 102 -8.31 -4.80 -11.94
CA PHE A 102 -8.55 -3.42 -12.30
C PHE A 102 -7.80 -2.46 -11.38
N PRO A 103 -7.42 -1.27 -11.85
CA PRO A 103 -6.88 -0.22 -11.01
C PRO A 103 -7.79 0.06 -9.81
N HIS A 104 -7.22 0.11 -8.61
CA HIS A 104 -7.96 0.49 -7.42
C HIS A 104 -8.19 2.02 -7.38
N PRO A 105 -9.26 2.51 -6.76
CA PRO A 105 -9.61 3.94 -6.71
C PRO A 105 -8.70 4.69 -5.71
N VAL A 106 -7.40 4.77 -6.02
CA VAL A 106 -6.38 5.37 -5.12
C VAL A 106 -6.70 6.83 -4.87
N LYS A 107 -7.11 7.57 -5.91
CA LYS A 107 -7.38 9.00 -5.79
C LYS A 107 -8.53 9.29 -4.83
N GLU A 108 -9.67 8.61 -4.98
CA GLU A 108 -10.87 8.79 -4.15
C GLU A 108 -10.58 8.42 -2.69
N VAL A 109 -9.84 7.32 -2.48
CA VAL A 109 -9.42 6.88 -1.15
C VAL A 109 -8.41 7.86 -0.53
N ALA A 110 -7.47 8.39 -1.31
CA ALA A 110 -6.50 9.37 -0.83
C ALA A 110 -7.16 10.69 -0.44
N ASP A 111 -8.17 11.13 -1.19
CA ASP A 111 -8.91 12.34 -0.84
C ASP A 111 -9.68 12.16 0.48
N ALA A 112 -10.38 11.04 0.66
CA ALA A 112 -11.04 10.72 1.94
C ALA A 112 -10.04 10.52 3.10
N ALA A 113 -8.89 9.90 2.84
CA ALA A 113 -7.84 9.71 3.85
C ALA A 113 -7.30 11.04 4.40
N LYS A 114 -7.13 12.05 3.54
CA LYS A 114 -6.69 13.40 3.94
C LYS A 114 -7.65 14.06 4.91
N GLU A 115 -8.97 13.85 4.75
CA GLU A 115 -9.98 14.44 5.63
C GLU A 115 -9.82 14.00 7.09
N VAL A 116 -9.33 12.77 7.31
CA VAL A 116 -9.16 12.16 8.65
C VAL A 116 -7.70 12.05 9.09
N GLY A 117 -6.76 12.57 8.30
CA GLY A 117 -5.33 12.48 8.60
C GLY A 117 -4.74 11.08 8.49
N ALA A 118 -5.36 10.19 7.71
CA ALA A 118 -4.87 8.87 7.39
C ALA A 118 -3.84 8.89 6.25
N ARG A 119 -3.05 7.81 6.14
CA ARG A 119 -2.10 7.62 5.03
C ARG A 119 -2.57 6.49 4.12
N VAL A 120 -2.32 6.64 2.82
CA VAL A 120 -2.60 5.60 1.83
C VAL A 120 -1.31 4.89 1.46
N MET A 121 -1.31 3.58 1.67
CA MET A 121 -0.29 2.65 1.23
C MET A 121 -0.83 1.82 0.07
N TYR A 122 -0.05 1.69 -1.00
CA TYR A 122 -0.39 0.83 -2.12
C TYR A 122 0.62 -0.32 -2.23
N ASP A 123 0.16 -1.56 -2.00
CA ASP A 123 0.97 -2.75 -2.24
C ASP A 123 0.91 -3.15 -3.72
N GLY A 124 1.91 -2.69 -4.46
CA GLY A 124 2.06 -2.93 -5.89
C GLY A 124 2.86 -4.20 -6.23
N ALA A 125 3.14 -5.09 -5.26
CA ALA A 125 4.07 -6.21 -5.48
C ALA A 125 3.75 -7.05 -6.72
N HIS A 126 2.49 -7.24 -7.06
CA HIS A 126 2.06 -8.02 -8.22
C HIS A 126 1.93 -7.22 -9.53
N VAL A 127 1.90 -5.90 -9.45
CA VAL A 127 1.71 -5.00 -10.61
C VAL A 127 2.87 -4.00 -10.81
N LEU A 128 3.92 -4.09 -9.99
CA LEU A 128 5.02 -3.12 -9.98
C LEU A 128 5.68 -2.96 -11.35
N GLY A 129 5.88 -4.06 -12.08
CA GLY A 129 6.42 -4.02 -13.44
C GLY A 129 5.49 -3.34 -14.44
N LEU A 130 4.18 -3.54 -14.28
CA LEU A 130 3.17 -2.88 -15.11
C LEU A 130 3.11 -1.37 -14.81
N ASN A 131 3.22 -1.00 -13.54
CA ASN A 131 3.28 0.40 -13.11
C ASN A 131 4.55 1.08 -13.65
N ALA A 132 5.70 0.41 -13.57
CA ALA A 132 6.97 0.89 -14.14
C ALA A 132 6.87 1.09 -15.66
N GLY A 133 6.21 0.17 -16.36
CA GLY A 133 5.94 0.24 -17.80
C GLY A 133 4.82 1.21 -18.19
N LYS A 134 4.17 1.89 -17.23
CA LYS A 134 3.01 2.79 -17.46
C LYS A 134 1.84 2.10 -18.16
N GLN A 135 1.64 0.80 -17.91
CA GLN A 135 0.62 -0.02 -18.56
C GLN A 135 -0.53 -0.42 -17.63
N PHE A 136 -0.54 0.11 -16.40
CA PHE A 136 -1.60 -0.19 -15.43
C PHE A 136 -2.02 1.08 -14.68
N GLN A 137 -1.41 1.38 -13.55
CA GLN A 137 -1.79 2.46 -12.62
C GLN A 137 -0.54 3.25 -12.21
N ASP A 138 -0.71 4.52 -11.85
CA ASP A 138 0.33 5.34 -11.21
C ASP A 138 -0.12 5.76 -9.81
N PRO A 139 -0.01 4.86 -8.81
CA PRO A 139 -0.55 5.12 -7.48
C PRO A 139 0.10 6.32 -6.78
N ILE A 140 1.34 6.68 -7.12
CA ILE A 140 2.00 7.87 -6.57
C ILE A 140 1.33 9.14 -7.11
N ALA A 141 1.14 9.23 -8.42
CA ALA A 141 0.46 10.37 -9.05
C ALA A 141 -1.01 10.47 -8.61
N GLU A 142 -1.65 9.36 -8.29
CA GLU A 142 -3.02 9.30 -7.79
C GLU A 142 -3.14 9.63 -6.30
N GLY A 143 -2.04 9.79 -5.59
CA GLY A 143 -2.02 10.31 -4.23
C GLY A 143 -1.66 9.34 -3.12
N ALA A 144 -1.20 8.11 -3.44
CA ALA A 144 -0.64 7.22 -2.43
C ALA A 144 0.56 7.87 -1.73
N ASP A 145 0.62 7.76 -0.41
CA ASP A 145 1.74 8.26 0.39
C ASP A 145 2.94 7.34 0.32
N VAL A 146 2.69 6.04 0.22
CA VAL A 146 3.70 4.98 0.12
C VAL A 146 3.26 3.93 -0.89
N VAL A 147 4.18 3.50 -1.73
CA VAL A 147 4.03 2.33 -2.60
C VAL A 147 5.07 1.30 -2.19
N THR A 148 4.66 0.08 -1.91
CA THR A 148 5.56 -1.04 -1.65
C THR A 148 5.53 -2.04 -2.80
N GLY A 149 6.57 -2.83 -2.94
CA GLY A 149 6.58 -3.85 -3.97
C GLY A 149 7.67 -4.89 -3.78
N SER A 150 7.57 -5.93 -4.59
CA SER A 150 8.58 -6.98 -4.73
C SER A 150 9.35 -6.80 -6.02
N THR A 151 10.66 -7.05 -6.00
CA THR A 151 11.52 -6.89 -7.17
C THR A 151 11.74 -8.18 -7.96
N HIS A 152 10.98 -9.25 -7.67
CA HIS A 152 11.13 -10.59 -8.25
C HIS A 152 9.83 -11.19 -8.80
N LYS A 153 8.82 -10.34 -9.05
CA LYS A 153 7.51 -10.73 -9.62
C LYS A 153 7.35 -10.10 -11.00
N THR A 154 6.30 -9.32 -11.24
CA THR A 154 6.11 -8.58 -12.49
C THR A 154 7.22 -7.57 -12.76
N PHE A 155 7.83 -7.03 -11.70
CA PHE A 155 9.07 -6.27 -11.81
C PHE A 155 10.25 -7.26 -11.78
N PRO A 156 10.86 -7.59 -12.94
CA PRO A 156 11.74 -8.75 -13.09
C PRO A 156 13.15 -8.45 -12.56
N GLY A 157 13.45 -8.91 -11.38
CA GLY A 157 14.76 -8.74 -10.75
C GLY A 157 15.06 -9.79 -9.69
N PRO A 158 16.13 -9.65 -8.93
CA PRO A 158 16.46 -10.52 -7.82
C PRO A 158 15.45 -10.38 -6.68
N GLN A 159 15.43 -11.36 -5.78
CA GLN A 159 14.65 -11.32 -4.55
C GLN A 159 14.93 -10.04 -3.78
N GLY A 160 13.89 -9.28 -3.48
CA GLY A 160 13.99 -8.04 -2.75
C GLY A 160 12.64 -7.32 -2.64
N GLY A 161 12.63 -6.23 -1.91
CA GLY A 161 11.52 -5.32 -1.77
C GLY A 161 11.93 -3.88 -2.06
N ILE A 162 10.95 -3.08 -2.38
CA ILE A 162 11.11 -1.64 -2.61
C ILE A 162 10.02 -0.88 -1.87
N ILE A 163 10.37 0.27 -1.34
CA ILE A 163 9.44 1.24 -0.76
C ILE A 163 9.66 2.57 -1.48
N LEU A 164 8.61 3.13 -2.03
CA LEU A 164 8.58 4.42 -2.70
C LEU A 164 7.64 5.32 -1.90
N CYS A 165 8.04 6.53 -1.56
CA CYS A 165 7.19 7.37 -0.73
C CYS A 165 7.44 8.87 -0.97
N LYS A 166 6.60 9.70 -0.34
CA LYS A 166 6.82 11.13 -0.23
C LYS A 166 8.05 11.43 0.61
N GLU A 167 8.76 12.51 0.30
CA GLU A 167 10.01 12.91 0.98
C GLU A 167 9.84 13.01 2.50
N GLU A 168 8.71 13.54 2.97
CA GLU A 168 8.41 13.70 4.41
C GLU A 168 8.38 12.38 5.20
N LEU A 169 8.20 11.25 4.51
CA LEU A 169 8.17 9.91 5.10
C LEU A 169 9.53 9.21 5.01
N GLY A 170 10.44 9.68 4.14
CA GLY A 170 11.69 9.02 3.83
C GLY A 170 12.50 8.66 5.06
N LYS A 171 12.78 9.64 5.94
CA LYS A 171 13.54 9.41 7.17
C LYS A 171 12.90 8.38 8.11
N LYS A 172 11.55 8.33 8.15
CA LYS A 172 10.86 7.33 9.00
C LYS A 172 11.00 5.92 8.42
N ILE A 173 10.90 5.82 7.09
CA ILE A 173 11.04 4.55 6.36
C ILE A 173 12.49 4.03 6.50
N ASP A 174 13.48 4.89 6.35
CA ASP A 174 14.90 4.49 6.40
C ASP A 174 15.37 4.04 7.80
N ASN A 175 14.63 4.40 8.84
CA ASN A 175 14.92 4.03 10.23
C ASN A 175 14.21 2.74 10.69
N CYS A 176 13.46 2.03 9.80
CA CYS A 176 12.64 0.86 10.16
C CYS A 176 13.21 -0.50 9.66
#